data_e2e3eb02d13804915907a0554c5412ea
#
_entry.id   e2e3eb02d13804915907a0554c5412ea
#
_cell.length_a   1.000
_cell.length_b   1.000
_cell.length_c   1.000
_cell.angle_alpha   90.00
_cell.angle_beta   90.00
_cell.angle_gamma   90.00
#
_symmetry.space_group_name_H-M   'P 1'
#
loop_
_entity.id
_entity.type
_entity.pdbx_description
1 polymer ?
#
loop_
_entity_poly.entity_id
_entity_poly.type
_entity_poly.pdbx_seq_one_letter_code
_entity_poly.pdbx_strand_id
1 'polypeptide(L)'
;FKADALGIRTLALRLGIILGPDGGITAKMLPPFRMRLGGPLGKGDSWMSWIHVRDVAGLILTALENSSYRGPINAVSPHPVKNSEFTRILAGVLKRPVFFKIPAFVLKFIFGEMSQLLLVSQNVSAQKAFGLGYKFVYPKLKTALKVICDQAGHKLVTEQWVPQPIDKVFEFFSGPKNLELLTPGFLHFKIVKGSHPKAQEGTVVDYRLKLHSVPLRWQSQITGWVPDKRFSDLQTRGPYTFWHHIHEFYESKGGTVIRDNVAYKLPGWVPGDILAHAYVKKDLEKIFIFRRQQIEKLFIQEPKSNL
;
A
#
# COMPACT_ATOMS: atom_id res chain seq x y z
N PHE A 1 -29.67 11.44 15.23
CA PHE A 1 -28.87 12.48 14.55
C PHE A 1 -29.75 13.67 14.20
N LYS A 2 -29.26 14.93 14.29
CA LYS A 2 -30.05 16.11 13.89
C LYS A 2 -30.51 16.03 12.42
N ALA A 3 -29.70 15.44 11.54
CA ALA A 3 -30.04 15.28 10.13
C ALA A 3 -31.17 14.28 9.87
N ASP A 4 -31.33 13.23 10.70
CA ASP A 4 -32.47 12.30 10.61
C ASP A 4 -33.81 13.02 10.84
N ALA A 5 -33.82 13.98 11.78
CA ALA A 5 -35.01 14.80 12.05
C ALA A 5 -35.40 15.71 10.88
N LEU A 6 -34.48 15.94 9.93
CA LEU A 6 -34.72 16.69 8.69
C LEU A 6 -35.01 15.78 7.50
N GLY A 7 -35.27 14.49 7.71
CA GLY A 7 -35.54 13.51 6.65
C GLY A 7 -34.30 13.05 5.86
N ILE A 8 -33.09 13.45 6.26
CA ILE A 8 -31.84 13.05 5.62
C ILE A 8 -31.40 11.70 6.15
N ARG A 9 -31.16 10.75 5.27
CA ARG A 9 -30.63 9.43 5.66
C ARG A 9 -29.24 9.55 6.27
N THR A 10 -29.09 9.17 7.52
CA THR A 10 -27.81 9.17 8.23
C THR A 10 -27.32 7.77 8.55
N LEU A 11 -26.01 7.62 8.54
CA LEU A 11 -25.30 6.41 8.92
C LEU A 11 -24.10 6.79 9.79
N ALA A 12 -23.91 6.10 10.90
CA ALA A 12 -22.70 6.20 11.72
C ALA A 12 -21.96 4.85 11.72
N LEU A 13 -20.85 4.76 11.02
CA LEU A 13 -19.96 3.62 11.10
C LEU A 13 -19.09 3.73 12.37
N ARG A 14 -19.28 2.79 13.30
CA ARG A 14 -18.47 2.65 14.49
C ARG A 14 -17.31 1.72 14.16
N LEU A 15 -16.13 2.31 13.94
CA LEU A 15 -14.96 1.59 13.47
C LEU A 15 -14.28 0.83 14.61
N GLY A 16 -14.00 -0.46 14.40
CA GLY A 16 -13.06 -1.22 15.20
C GLY A 16 -11.60 -0.86 14.87
N ILE A 17 -10.68 -1.71 15.33
CA ILE A 17 -9.25 -1.57 15.02
C ILE A 17 -9.04 -1.85 13.53
N ILE A 18 -8.76 -0.81 12.76
CA ILE A 18 -8.54 -0.95 11.33
C ILE A 18 -7.14 -1.53 11.07
N LEU A 19 -7.11 -2.65 10.36
CA LEU A 19 -5.89 -3.31 9.93
C LEU A 19 -5.66 -3.07 8.43
N GLY A 20 -4.49 -2.54 8.08
CA GLY A 20 -4.10 -2.28 6.70
C GLY A 20 -2.58 -2.30 6.52
N PRO A 21 -2.08 -2.46 5.28
CA PRO A 21 -0.64 -2.52 5.02
C PRO A 21 0.06 -1.17 5.16
N ASP A 22 -0.68 -0.06 5.03
CA ASP A 22 -0.13 1.26 4.72
C ASP A 22 -0.02 2.21 5.91
N GLY A 23 -0.40 1.76 7.11
CA GLY A 23 -0.35 2.66 8.26
C GLY A 23 -1.09 2.14 9.50
N GLY A 24 -1.44 3.07 10.37
CA GLY A 24 -2.17 2.80 11.60
C GLY A 24 -1.41 1.88 12.55
N ILE A 25 -2.17 1.03 13.25
CA ILE A 25 -1.61 0.12 14.25
C ILE A 25 -0.66 -0.92 13.66
N THR A 26 -0.94 -1.42 12.46
CA THR A 26 -0.12 -2.44 11.79
C THR A 26 1.27 -1.93 11.46
N ALA A 27 1.41 -0.71 10.98
CA ALA A 27 2.71 -0.09 10.70
C ALA A 27 3.59 -0.01 11.96
N LYS A 28 2.97 0.22 13.15
CA LYS A 28 3.67 0.30 14.43
C LYS A 28 3.94 -1.08 15.04
N MET A 29 3.06 -2.06 14.81
CA MET A 29 3.21 -3.42 15.37
C MET A 29 4.19 -4.29 14.58
N LEU A 30 4.21 -4.19 13.26
CA LEU A 30 5.02 -5.08 12.42
C LEU A 30 6.53 -5.02 12.71
N PRO A 31 7.18 -3.84 12.90
CA PRO A 31 8.61 -3.78 13.19
C PRO A 31 9.01 -4.54 14.46
N PRO A 32 8.39 -4.33 15.65
CA PRO A 32 8.72 -5.11 16.84
C PRO A 32 8.56 -6.62 16.63
N PHE A 33 7.48 -7.07 15.96
CA PHE A 33 7.30 -8.49 15.68
C PHE A 33 8.37 -9.06 14.76
N ARG A 34 8.74 -8.31 13.71
CA ARG A 34 9.84 -8.69 12.80
C ARG A 34 11.18 -8.80 13.56
N MET A 35 11.43 -7.95 14.57
CA MET A 35 12.60 -7.97 15.44
C MET A 35 12.56 -9.03 16.55
N ARG A 36 11.51 -9.87 16.61
CA ARG A 36 11.26 -10.85 17.68
C ARG A 36 11.03 -10.21 19.07
N LEU A 37 10.69 -8.93 19.09
CA LEU A 37 10.36 -8.16 20.30
C LEU A 37 8.84 -8.00 20.46
N GLY A 38 8.04 -8.58 19.54
CA GLY A 38 6.59 -8.58 19.63
C GLY A 38 6.07 -9.49 20.73
N GLY A 39 4.94 -9.14 21.32
CA GLY A 39 4.32 -9.92 22.38
C GLY A 39 2.90 -9.49 22.70
N PRO A 40 2.18 -10.27 23.54
CA PRO A 40 0.88 -9.89 24.05
C PRO A 40 0.97 -8.61 24.88
N LEU A 41 -0.05 -7.76 24.75
CA LEU A 41 -0.14 -6.50 25.44
C LEU A 41 -0.71 -6.73 26.85
N GLY A 42 0.04 -6.38 27.88
CA GLY A 42 -0.36 -6.61 29.26
C GLY A 42 -0.60 -8.11 29.55
N LYS A 43 -1.81 -8.45 30.04
CA LYS A 43 -2.21 -9.84 30.28
C LYS A 43 -2.57 -10.61 28.99
N GLY A 44 -2.84 -9.92 27.89
CA GLY A 44 -3.24 -10.49 26.60
C GLY A 44 -4.70 -10.98 26.53
N ASP A 45 -5.51 -10.69 27.54
CA ASP A 45 -6.89 -11.11 27.68
C ASP A 45 -7.92 -10.12 27.11
N SER A 46 -7.50 -8.90 26.78
CA SER A 46 -8.33 -7.88 26.15
C SER A 46 -8.86 -8.33 24.81
N TRP A 47 -10.15 -8.12 24.55
CA TRP A 47 -10.78 -8.34 23.26
C TRP A 47 -10.37 -7.26 22.28
N MET A 48 -10.09 -7.68 21.05
CA MET A 48 -9.76 -6.83 19.90
C MET A 48 -10.83 -7.02 18.83
N SER A 49 -11.70 -6.03 18.68
CA SER A 49 -12.62 -5.94 17.54
C SER A 49 -11.91 -5.25 16.40
N TRP A 50 -11.48 -6.01 15.42
CA TRP A 50 -10.69 -5.57 14.28
C TRP A 50 -11.50 -5.60 12.98
N ILE A 51 -11.02 -4.90 11.95
CA ILE A 51 -11.54 -4.97 10.59
C ILE A 51 -10.43 -4.69 9.58
N HIS A 52 -10.46 -5.33 8.42
CA HIS A 52 -9.54 -5.00 7.33
C HIS A 52 -9.97 -3.70 6.62
N VAL A 53 -9.01 -2.86 6.23
CA VAL A 53 -9.29 -1.56 5.58
C VAL A 53 -10.17 -1.69 4.32
N ARG A 54 -10.02 -2.78 3.54
CA ARG A 54 -10.88 -3.04 2.38
C ARG A 54 -12.34 -3.32 2.76
N ASP A 55 -12.58 -3.96 3.89
CA ASP A 55 -13.94 -4.17 4.38
C ASP A 55 -14.56 -2.87 4.90
N VAL A 56 -13.76 -1.95 5.46
CA VAL A 56 -14.24 -0.59 5.80
C VAL A 56 -14.68 0.14 4.53
N ALA A 57 -13.83 0.16 3.51
CA ALA A 57 -14.15 0.80 2.23
C ALA A 57 -15.38 0.16 1.57
N GLY A 58 -15.46 -1.18 1.59
CA GLY A 58 -16.61 -1.92 1.06
C GLY A 58 -17.92 -1.61 1.79
N LEU A 59 -17.90 -1.51 3.13
CA LEU A 59 -19.06 -1.11 3.92
C LEU A 59 -19.52 0.31 3.59
N ILE A 60 -18.58 1.24 3.39
CA ILE A 60 -18.90 2.62 2.99
C ILE A 60 -19.57 2.64 1.61
N LEU A 61 -18.98 1.96 0.62
CA LEU A 61 -19.52 1.89 -0.75
C LEU A 61 -20.92 1.25 -0.75
N THR A 62 -21.06 0.08 -0.08
CA THR A 62 -22.36 -0.59 0.02
C THR A 62 -23.42 0.30 0.69
N ALA A 63 -23.01 1.06 1.70
CA ALA A 63 -23.93 1.96 2.40
C ALA A 63 -24.33 3.18 1.56
N LEU A 64 -23.48 3.62 0.65
CA LEU A 64 -23.84 4.69 -0.30
C LEU A 64 -24.88 4.22 -1.33
N GLU A 65 -24.74 2.98 -1.80
CA GLU A 65 -25.60 2.38 -2.82
C GLU A 65 -26.91 1.80 -2.27
N ASN A 66 -26.93 1.38 -1.00
CA ASN A 66 -28.08 0.70 -0.39
C ASN A 66 -28.74 1.55 0.71
N SER A 67 -29.97 1.99 0.47
CA SER A 67 -30.77 2.84 1.38
C SER A 67 -31.15 2.17 2.69
N SER A 68 -31.05 0.83 2.81
CA SER A 68 -31.33 0.10 4.05
C SER A 68 -30.24 0.31 5.13
N TYR A 69 -29.07 0.80 4.75
CA TYR A 69 -28.01 1.13 5.69
C TYR A 69 -28.29 2.46 6.38
N ARG A 70 -28.82 2.40 7.60
CA ARG A 70 -29.21 3.56 8.42
C ARG A 70 -28.79 3.42 9.87
N GLY A 71 -28.56 4.57 10.53
CA GLY A 71 -28.22 4.65 11.95
C GLY A 71 -26.85 4.04 12.26
N PRO A 72 -26.59 3.61 13.50
CA PRO A 72 -25.29 3.07 13.89
C PRO A 72 -25.08 1.66 13.36
N ILE A 73 -23.92 1.42 12.73
CA ILE A 73 -23.46 0.11 12.26
C ILE A 73 -22.01 -0.08 12.74
N ASN A 74 -21.74 -1.21 13.41
CA ASN A 74 -20.39 -1.55 13.81
C ASN A 74 -19.61 -2.09 12.61
N ALA A 75 -18.59 -1.37 12.20
CA ALA A 75 -17.65 -1.78 11.18
C ALA A 75 -16.50 -2.57 11.84
N VAL A 76 -16.77 -3.82 12.13
CA VAL A 76 -15.85 -4.78 12.75
C VAL A 76 -15.95 -6.12 12.02
N SER A 77 -14.86 -6.89 12.02
CA SER A 77 -14.88 -8.27 11.52
C SER A 77 -15.80 -9.15 12.37
N PRO A 78 -16.45 -10.18 11.77
CA PRO A 78 -17.34 -11.08 12.48
C PRO A 78 -16.66 -11.92 13.57
N HIS A 79 -15.33 -11.99 13.57
CA HIS A 79 -14.55 -12.80 14.49
C HIS A 79 -13.58 -11.93 15.30
N PRO A 80 -14.06 -11.24 16.36
CA PRO A 80 -13.19 -10.58 17.32
C PRO A 80 -12.31 -11.62 18.02
N VAL A 81 -11.10 -11.26 18.38
CA VAL A 81 -10.14 -12.17 19.04
C VAL A 81 -9.56 -11.54 20.30
N LYS A 82 -9.04 -12.36 21.21
CA LYS A 82 -8.23 -11.85 22.32
C LYS A 82 -6.85 -11.37 21.82
N ASN A 83 -6.26 -10.42 22.50
CA ASN A 83 -4.94 -9.88 22.15
C ASN A 83 -3.85 -10.97 22.10
N SER A 84 -3.88 -11.93 22.99
CA SER A 84 -2.98 -13.10 22.98
C SER A 84 -3.14 -13.94 21.72
N GLU A 85 -4.37 -14.12 21.24
CA GLU A 85 -4.65 -14.83 20.00
C GLU A 85 -4.20 -14.03 18.78
N PHE A 86 -4.49 -12.73 18.75
CA PHE A 86 -4.00 -11.82 17.71
C PHE A 86 -2.47 -11.91 17.59
N THR A 87 -1.77 -11.81 18.72
CA THR A 87 -0.32 -11.91 18.81
C THR A 87 0.19 -13.23 18.25
N ARG A 88 -0.41 -14.35 18.66
CA ARG A 88 -0.03 -15.69 18.20
C ARG A 88 -0.23 -15.84 16.67
N ILE A 89 -1.34 -15.35 16.14
CA ILE A 89 -1.63 -15.40 14.70
C ILE A 89 -0.65 -14.54 13.91
N LEU A 90 -0.38 -13.29 14.37
CA LEU A 90 0.58 -12.40 13.72
C LEU A 90 2.01 -12.97 13.72
N ALA A 91 2.44 -13.50 14.87
CA ALA A 91 3.73 -14.17 15.03
C ALA A 91 3.86 -15.37 14.08
N GLY A 92 2.80 -16.19 13.98
CA GLY A 92 2.75 -17.32 13.05
C GLY A 92 2.82 -16.91 11.59
N VAL A 93 2.11 -15.83 11.19
CA VAL A 93 2.18 -15.27 9.82
C VAL A 93 3.58 -14.78 9.50
N LEU A 94 4.23 -14.09 10.43
CA LEU A 94 5.59 -13.57 10.26
C LEU A 94 6.68 -14.63 10.45
N LYS A 95 6.31 -15.85 10.89
CA LYS A 95 7.25 -16.91 11.27
C LYS A 95 8.27 -16.42 12.31
N ARG A 96 7.80 -15.70 13.33
CA ARG A 96 8.61 -15.16 14.42
C ARG A 96 8.11 -15.65 15.76
N PRO A 97 8.99 -16.09 16.66
CA PRO A 97 8.60 -16.51 18.01
C PRO A 97 8.17 -15.29 18.84
N VAL A 98 7.34 -15.54 19.85
CA VAL A 98 6.92 -14.57 20.86
C VAL A 98 7.43 -15.07 22.21
N PHE A 99 8.30 -14.30 22.83
CA PHE A 99 8.95 -14.69 24.10
C PHE A 99 8.44 -13.87 25.29
N PHE A 100 8.06 -12.61 25.07
CA PHE A 100 7.81 -11.67 26.16
C PHE A 100 6.41 -11.07 26.08
N LYS A 101 5.85 -10.70 27.24
CA LYS A 101 4.69 -9.84 27.33
C LYS A 101 5.15 -8.38 27.28
N ILE A 102 4.43 -7.54 26.56
CA ILE A 102 4.75 -6.11 26.46
C ILE A 102 4.05 -5.37 27.59
N PRO A 103 4.79 -4.78 28.56
CA PRO A 103 4.22 -4.01 29.64
C PRO A 103 3.47 -2.77 29.13
N ALA A 104 2.42 -2.35 29.86
CA ALA A 104 1.56 -1.22 29.47
C ALA A 104 2.35 0.10 29.31
N PHE A 105 3.41 0.33 30.09
CA PHE A 105 4.22 1.55 29.96
C PHE A 105 4.99 1.63 28.65
N VAL A 106 5.46 0.48 28.13
CA VAL A 106 6.13 0.41 26.83
C VAL A 106 5.15 0.77 25.69
N LEU A 107 3.89 0.35 25.82
CA LEU A 107 2.85 0.71 24.87
C LEU A 107 2.58 2.21 24.86
N LYS A 108 2.54 2.83 26.03
CA LYS A 108 2.35 4.27 26.15
C LYS A 108 3.49 5.05 25.48
N PHE A 109 4.70 4.55 25.57
CA PHE A 109 5.87 5.14 24.91
C PHE A 109 5.81 5.00 23.38
N ILE A 110 5.41 3.81 22.85
CA ILE A 110 5.38 3.52 21.40
C ILE A 110 4.16 4.13 20.73
N PHE A 111 2.99 4.04 21.36
CA PHE A 111 1.69 4.38 20.78
C PHE A 111 1.11 5.69 21.30
N GLY A 112 1.71 6.29 22.35
CA GLY A 112 1.17 7.51 22.98
C GLY A 112 -0.26 7.27 23.51
N GLU A 113 -1.16 8.23 23.26
CA GLU A 113 -2.57 8.14 23.66
C GLU A 113 -3.33 6.98 23.00
N MET A 114 -2.92 6.54 21.81
CA MET A 114 -3.51 5.37 21.15
C MET A 114 -3.32 4.07 21.94
N SER A 115 -2.38 4.02 22.90
CA SER A 115 -2.20 2.86 23.78
C SER A 115 -3.45 2.53 24.60
N GLN A 116 -4.23 3.52 24.97
CA GLN A 116 -5.50 3.33 25.69
C GLN A 116 -6.49 2.53 24.85
N LEU A 117 -6.62 2.83 23.55
CA LEU A 117 -7.50 2.09 22.63
C LEU A 117 -7.10 0.62 22.49
N LEU A 118 -5.81 0.32 22.64
CA LEU A 118 -5.28 -1.05 22.56
C LEU A 118 -5.48 -1.85 23.85
N LEU A 119 -5.57 -1.16 24.98
CA LEU A 119 -5.77 -1.75 26.31
C LEU A 119 -7.24 -1.91 26.67
N VAL A 120 -8.13 -1.13 26.02
CA VAL A 120 -9.58 -1.24 26.23
C VAL A 120 -10.07 -2.54 25.58
N SER A 121 -10.70 -3.39 26.40
CA SER A 121 -11.29 -4.63 25.94
C SER A 121 -12.66 -4.37 25.33
N GLN A 122 -12.81 -4.61 24.02
CA GLN A 122 -14.06 -4.43 23.28
C GLN A 122 -14.37 -5.67 22.44
N ASN A 123 -15.45 -6.37 22.83
CA ASN A 123 -16.00 -7.47 22.05
C ASN A 123 -17.26 -6.98 21.34
N VAL A 124 -17.11 -6.47 20.11
CA VAL A 124 -18.16 -5.81 19.34
C VAL A 124 -18.69 -6.73 18.26
N SER A 125 -20.01 -6.82 18.12
CA SER A 125 -20.69 -7.66 17.14
C SER A 125 -20.82 -6.96 15.78
N ALA A 126 -20.56 -7.71 14.70
CA ALA A 126 -20.80 -7.31 13.30
C ALA A 126 -22.21 -7.67 12.80
N GLN A 127 -23.10 -8.17 13.68
CA GLN A 127 -24.36 -8.81 13.29
C GLN A 127 -25.25 -7.91 12.41
N LYS A 128 -25.31 -6.61 12.67
CA LYS A 128 -26.10 -5.69 11.86
C LYS A 128 -25.58 -5.58 10.41
N ALA A 129 -24.26 -5.52 10.21
CA ALA A 129 -23.67 -5.51 8.87
C ALA A 129 -23.97 -6.82 8.13
N PHE A 130 -23.89 -7.95 8.82
CA PHE A 130 -24.28 -9.27 8.29
C PHE A 130 -25.75 -9.33 7.92
N GLY A 131 -26.63 -8.90 8.81
CA GLY A 131 -28.08 -8.89 8.59
C GLY A 131 -28.50 -8.01 7.42
N LEU A 132 -27.72 -6.98 7.10
CA LEU A 132 -27.90 -6.14 5.92
C LEU A 132 -27.25 -6.73 4.64
N GLY A 133 -26.71 -7.96 4.70
CA GLY A 133 -26.18 -8.69 3.56
C GLY A 133 -24.71 -8.36 3.19
N TYR A 134 -23.96 -7.64 4.04
CA TYR A 134 -22.55 -7.35 3.74
C TYR A 134 -21.71 -8.62 3.75
N LYS A 135 -20.97 -8.85 2.67
CA LYS A 135 -20.04 -9.98 2.53
C LYS A 135 -18.62 -9.51 2.80
N PHE A 136 -18.08 -9.86 3.97
CA PHE A 136 -16.71 -9.53 4.34
C PHE A 136 -15.70 -10.22 3.42
N VAL A 137 -14.76 -9.44 2.87
CA VAL A 137 -13.64 -9.93 2.05
C VAL A 137 -12.61 -10.65 2.93
N TYR A 138 -12.38 -10.11 4.12
CA TYR A 138 -11.41 -10.65 5.08
C TYR A 138 -12.06 -10.95 6.45
N PRO A 139 -12.94 -11.97 6.54
CA PRO A 139 -13.61 -12.29 7.80
C PRO A 139 -12.67 -12.93 8.82
N LYS A 140 -11.59 -13.61 8.39
CA LYS A 140 -10.65 -14.34 9.24
C LYS A 140 -9.34 -13.56 9.42
N LEU A 141 -8.93 -13.36 10.69
CA LEU A 141 -7.73 -12.59 11.06
C LEU A 141 -6.45 -13.09 10.39
N LYS A 142 -6.25 -14.42 10.33
CA LYS A 142 -5.05 -15.02 9.72
C LYS A 142 -4.90 -14.63 8.24
N THR A 143 -5.99 -14.66 7.49
CA THR A 143 -6.01 -14.28 6.07
C THR A 143 -5.75 -12.78 5.91
N ALA A 144 -6.43 -11.94 6.72
CA ALA A 144 -6.23 -10.50 6.74
C ALA A 144 -4.76 -10.14 7.03
N LEU A 145 -4.20 -10.67 8.12
CA LEU A 145 -2.81 -10.41 8.51
C LEU A 145 -1.81 -10.93 7.48
N LYS A 146 -2.07 -12.08 6.84
CA LYS A 146 -1.19 -12.58 5.78
C LYS A 146 -1.11 -11.58 4.63
N VAL A 147 -2.24 -11.13 4.10
CA VAL A 147 -2.28 -10.15 3.00
C VAL A 147 -1.62 -8.83 3.41
N ILE A 148 -1.91 -8.34 4.62
CA ILE A 148 -1.28 -7.13 5.15
C ILE A 148 0.24 -7.29 5.24
N CYS A 149 0.74 -8.39 5.83
CA CYS A 149 2.17 -8.63 5.95
C CYS A 149 2.86 -8.82 4.60
N ASP A 150 2.16 -9.40 3.62
CA ASP A 150 2.67 -9.57 2.25
C ASP A 150 2.73 -8.21 1.53
N GLN A 151 1.78 -7.32 1.77
CA GLN A 151 1.73 -5.98 1.19
C GLN A 151 2.49 -4.92 1.99
N ALA A 152 2.68 -5.14 3.30
CA ALA A 152 3.37 -4.18 4.17
C ALA A 152 4.85 -4.08 3.81
N GLY A 153 5.25 -2.93 3.32
CA GLY A 153 6.60 -2.58 2.90
C GLY A 153 6.77 -1.06 2.94
N HIS A 154 7.84 -0.60 2.32
CA HIS A 154 8.04 0.82 2.11
C HIS A 154 7.26 1.27 0.89
N LYS A 155 6.79 2.52 0.90
CA LYS A 155 6.07 3.13 -0.22
C LYS A 155 6.65 4.48 -0.59
N LEU A 156 6.60 4.75 -1.89
CA LEU A 156 6.83 6.07 -2.47
C LEU A 156 5.65 6.36 -3.39
N VAL A 157 4.99 7.49 -3.18
CA VAL A 157 3.91 7.97 -4.06
C VAL A 157 4.32 9.34 -4.59
N THR A 158 4.25 9.52 -5.89
CA THR A 158 4.49 10.80 -6.54
C THR A 158 3.38 11.10 -7.53
N GLU A 159 3.07 12.39 -7.70
CA GLU A 159 2.11 12.86 -8.68
C GLU A 159 2.72 14.00 -9.49
N GLN A 160 2.39 14.02 -10.77
CA GLN A 160 2.77 15.09 -11.68
C GLN A 160 1.66 15.33 -12.70
N TRP A 161 1.28 16.59 -12.89
CA TRP A 161 0.38 16.99 -13.97
C TRP A 161 1.18 17.40 -15.21
N VAL A 162 0.67 17.05 -16.40
CA VAL A 162 1.23 17.43 -17.69
C VAL A 162 0.10 17.93 -18.62
N PRO A 163 0.33 18.97 -19.45
CA PRO A 163 -0.65 19.56 -20.36
C PRO A 163 -0.81 18.75 -21.67
N GLN A 164 -0.98 17.43 -21.54
CA GLN A 164 -1.09 16.51 -22.67
C GLN A 164 -2.28 15.57 -22.48
N PRO A 165 -2.94 15.15 -23.57
CA PRO A 165 -4.00 14.16 -23.53
C PRO A 165 -3.54 12.82 -22.96
N ILE A 166 -4.44 12.11 -22.29
CA ILE A 166 -4.12 10.87 -21.55
C ILE A 166 -3.61 9.75 -22.44
N ASP A 167 -4.13 9.62 -23.65
CA ASP A 167 -3.71 8.65 -24.66
C ASP A 167 -2.24 8.83 -25.04
N LYS A 168 -1.80 10.06 -25.30
CA LYS A 168 -0.39 10.39 -25.61
C LYS A 168 0.53 10.10 -24.44
N VAL A 169 0.12 10.47 -23.23
CA VAL A 169 0.90 10.21 -22.04
C VAL A 169 1.02 8.71 -21.79
N PHE A 170 -0.10 7.99 -21.86
CA PHE A 170 -0.13 6.54 -21.66
C PHE A 170 0.71 5.81 -22.73
N GLU A 171 0.61 6.22 -23.99
CA GLU A 171 1.42 5.67 -25.09
C GLU A 171 2.93 5.85 -24.84
N PHE A 172 3.34 7.03 -24.38
CA PHE A 172 4.75 7.29 -24.03
C PHE A 172 5.22 6.35 -22.92
N PHE A 173 4.45 6.23 -21.82
CA PHE A 173 4.82 5.39 -20.68
C PHE A 173 4.76 3.89 -21.00
N SER A 174 3.96 3.48 -21.98
CA SER A 174 3.88 2.09 -22.45
C SER A 174 5.04 1.66 -23.34
N GLY A 175 5.88 2.60 -23.76
CA GLY A 175 7.08 2.32 -24.56
C GLY A 175 8.27 1.93 -23.68
N PRO A 176 8.76 0.67 -23.67
CA PRO A 176 9.88 0.27 -22.81
C PRO A 176 11.15 1.10 -23.03
N LYS A 177 11.43 1.52 -24.27
CA LYS A 177 12.58 2.37 -24.61
C LYS A 177 12.54 3.74 -23.90
N ASN A 178 11.36 4.27 -23.63
CA ASN A 178 11.20 5.56 -22.96
C ASN A 178 11.60 5.50 -21.49
N LEU A 179 11.65 4.28 -20.90
CA LEU A 179 12.15 4.09 -19.54
C LEU A 179 13.61 4.51 -19.39
N GLU A 180 14.43 4.36 -20.46
CA GLU A 180 15.83 4.83 -20.46
C GLU A 180 15.89 6.35 -20.36
N LEU A 181 14.98 7.09 -21.00
CA LEU A 181 14.91 8.55 -20.92
C LEU A 181 14.50 9.05 -19.52
N LEU A 182 13.69 8.28 -18.83
CA LEU A 182 13.17 8.58 -17.49
C LEU A 182 14.07 8.07 -16.35
N THR A 183 15.19 7.42 -16.69
CA THR A 183 16.12 6.82 -15.71
C THR A 183 17.42 7.62 -15.67
N PRO A 184 17.89 8.04 -14.47
CA PRO A 184 19.10 8.83 -14.34
C PRO A 184 20.35 8.11 -14.88
N GLY A 185 21.24 8.86 -15.55
CA GLY A 185 22.46 8.31 -16.16
C GLY A 185 23.41 7.62 -15.16
N PHE A 186 23.40 8.01 -13.88
CA PHE A 186 24.24 7.37 -12.85
C PHE A 186 23.86 5.91 -12.57
N LEU A 187 22.65 5.48 -12.96
CA LEU A 187 22.21 4.09 -12.84
C LEU A 187 22.72 3.21 -13.99
N HIS A 188 23.31 3.77 -15.04
CA HIS A 188 23.76 3.04 -16.23
C HIS A 188 22.71 2.01 -16.70
N PHE A 189 21.47 2.45 -16.73
CA PHE A 189 20.33 1.59 -17.06
C PHE A 189 20.34 1.21 -18.53
N LYS A 190 20.16 -0.08 -18.82
CA LYS A 190 20.04 -0.60 -20.19
C LYS A 190 19.05 -1.76 -20.24
N ILE A 191 18.13 -1.71 -21.19
CA ILE A 191 17.25 -2.83 -21.52
C ILE A 191 18.07 -3.88 -22.27
N VAL A 192 18.03 -5.13 -21.80
CA VAL A 192 18.83 -6.24 -22.35
C VAL A 192 17.99 -7.14 -23.24
N LYS A 193 16.75 -7.39 -22.83
CA LYS A 193 15.81 -8.28 -23.54
C LYS A 193 14.38 -7.85 -23.23
N GLY A 194 13.48 -7.96 -24.21
CA GLY A 194 12.09 -7.58 -24.02
C GLY A 194 11.68 -6.54 -25.04
N SER A 195 11.80 -6.86 -26.30
CA SER A 195 11.62 -5.93 -27.41
C SER A 195 10.24 -6.06 -28.06
N HIS A 196 9.18 -5.92 -27.29
CA HIS A 196 7.97 -5.43 -27.92
C HIS A 196 8.07 -3.89 -27.96
N PRO A 197 7.77 -3.23 -29.08
CA PRO A 197 7.80 -1.78 -29.18
C PRO A 197 6.85 -1.10 -28.21
N LYS A 198 5.78 -1.78 -27.82
CA LYS A 198 4.82 -1.37 -26.77
C LYS A 198 4.65 -2.49 -25.75
N ALA A 199 4.64 -2.12 -24.48
CA ALA A 199 4.29 -3.05 -23.40
C ALA A 199 2.79 -3.36 -23.43
N GLN A 200 2.43 -4.54 -22.93
CA GLN A 200 1.05 -5.00 -22.73
C GLN A 200 1.00 -5.94 -21.53
N GLU A 201 -0.20 -6.40 -21.15
CA GLU A 201 -0.35 -7.38 -20.08
C GLU A 201 0.55 -8.59 -20.30
N GLY A 202 1.33 -8.97 -19.26
CA GLY A 202 2.24 -10.11 -19.30
C GLY A 202 3.61 -9.84 -19.94
N THR A 203 3.86 -8.67 -20.55
CA THR A 203 5.17 -8.34 -21.11
C THR A 203 6.26 -8.42 -20.05
N VAL A 204 7.34 -9.15 -20.34
CA VAL A 204 8.51 -9.28 -19.47
C VAL A 204 9.66 -8.43 -20.03
N VAL A 205 10.26 -7.62 -19.19
CA VAL A 205 11.37 -6.73 -19.53
C VAL A 205 12.58 -7.08 -18.66
N ASP A 206 13.70 -7.42 -19.30
CA ASP A 206 14.99 -7.64 -18.65
C ASP A 206 15.88 -6.42 -18.82
N TYR A 207 16.43 -5.92 -17.73
CA TYR A 207 17.36 -4.80 -17.77
C TYR A 207 18.53 -4.96 -16.79
N ARG A 208 19.59 -4.21 -17.08
CA ARG A 208 20.77 -4.10 -16.21
C ARG A 208 20.89 -2.65 -15.76
N LEU A 209 21.31 -2.49 -14.53
CA LEU A 209 21.62 -1.19 -13.97
C LEU A 209 22.82 -1.32 -13.01
N LYS A 210 23.42 -0.19 -12.68
CA LYS A 210 24.42 -0.11 -11.61
C LYS A 210 23.88 0.78 -10.50
N LEU A 211 23.91 0.31 -9.28
CA LEU A 211 23.60 1.10 -8.12
C LEU A 211 24.84 1.15 -7.22
N HIS A 212 25.39 2.36 -6.99
CA HIS A 212 26.64 2.56 -6.25
C HIS A 212 27.79 1.67 -6.78
N SER A 213 27.95 1.61 -8.09
CA SER A 213 28.92 0.78 -8.81
C SER A 213 28.67 -0.74 -8.75
N VAL A 214 27.66 -1.21 -8.03
CA VAL A 214 27.27 -2.62 -7.99
C VAL A 214 26.36 -2.93 -9.18
N PRO A 215 26.78 -3.86 -10.08
CA PRO A 215 25.94 -4.25 -11.21
C PRO A 215 24.76 -5.11 -10.72
N LEU A 216 23.56 -4.74 -11.16
CA LEU A 216 22.33 -5.42 -10.82
C LEU A 216 21.63 -5.89 -12.10
N ARG A 217 21.08 -7.09 -12.05
CA ARG A 217 20.13 -7.60 -13.05
C ARG A 217 18.73 -7.48 -12.51
N TRP A 218 17.83 -7.03 -13.34
CA TRP A 218 16.45 -6.82 -12.97
C TRP A 218 15.52 -7.36 -14.05
N GLN A 219 14.45 -7.99 -13.65
CA GLN A 219 13.37 -8.43 -14.53
C GLN A 219 12.05 -7.98 -13.93
N SER A 220 11.24 -7.31 -14.73
CA SER A 220 9.88 -6.92 -14.40
C SER A 220 8.88 -7.57 -15.35
N GLN A 221 7.71 -7.87 -14.84
CA GLN A 221 6.54 -8.26 -15.62
C GLN A 221 5.49 -7.17 -15.54
N ILE A 222 4.96 -6.77 -16.69
CA ILE A 222 3.84 -5.83 -16.77
C ILE A 222 2.55 -6.55 -16.40
N THR A 223 1.80 -5.95 -15.46
CA THR A 223 0.54 -6.50 -14.94
C THR A 223 -0.49 -5.41 -14.71
N GLY A 224 -1.76 -5.80 -14.57
CA GLY A 224 -2.85 -4.87 -14.27
C GLY A 224 -3.11 -3.84 -15.36
N TRP A 225 -2.87 -4.23 -16.62
CA TRP A 225 -2.98 -3.37 -17.78
C TRP A 225 -4.42 -2.96 -18.06
N VAL A 226 -4.70 -1.68 -17.96
CA VAL A 226 -5.96 -1.05 -18.37
C VAL A 226 -5.61 0.16 -19.23
N PRO A 227 -5.85 0.13 -20.56
CA PRO A 227 -5.49 1.21 -21.46
C PRO A 227 -5.96 2.58 -20.95
N ASP A 228 -5.13 3.58 -21.11
CA ASP A 228 -5.35 4.98 -20.73
C ASP A 228 -5.70 5.21 -19.24
N LYS A 229 -5.55 4.18 -18.40
CA LYS A 229 -5.86 4.30 -16.97
C LYS A 229 -4.70 3.87 -16.07
N ARG A 230 -4.15 2.68 -16.29
CA ARG A 230 -3.08 2.15 -15.44
C ARG A 230 -2.38 0.94 -16.02
N PHE A 231 -1.18 0.73 -15.56
CA PHE A 231 -0.46 -0.55 -15.61
C PHE A 231 0.51 -0.60 -14.44
N SER A 232 1.10 -1.77 -14.20
CA SER A 232 2.13 -1.90 -13.19
C SER A 232 3.28 -2.76 -13.66
N ASP A 233 4.47 -2.49 -13.12
CA ASP A 233 5.62 -3.38 -13.24
C ASP A 233 5.87 -4.09 -11.91
N LEU A 234 5.87 -5.42 -11.95
CA LEU A 234 6.14 -6.30 -10.84
C LEU A 234 7.50 -6.95 -11.01
N GLN A 235 8.43 -6.73 -10.08
CA GLN A 235 9.72 -7.39 -10.12
C GLN A 235 9.56 -8.90 -9.96
N THR A 236 10.01 -9.66 -10.95
CA THR A 236 10.10 -11.13 -10.91
C THR A 236 11.49 -11.60 -10.52
N ARG A 237 12.53 -10.81 -10.87
CA ARG A 237 13.92 -11.00 -10.44
C ARG A 237 14.56 -9.64 -10.16
N GLY A 238 15.31 -9.52 -9.07
CA GLY A 238 15.98 -8.26 -8.75
C GLY A 238 16.46 -8.17 -7.29
N PRO A 239 16.95 -7.00 -6.89
CA PRO A 239 17.57 -6.81 -5.57
C PRO A 239 16.58 -6.72 -4.42
N TYR A 240 15.31 -6.45 -4.69
CA TYR A 240 14.27 -6.33 -3.67
C TYR A 240 13.63 -7.69 -3.40
N THR A 241 13.17 -7.92 -2.18
CA THR A 241 12.33 -9.10 -1.88
C THR A 241 10.90 -8.93 -2.39
N PHE A 242 10.50 -7.69 -2.62
CA PHE A 242 9.26 -7.30 -3.26
C PHE A 242 9.44 -5.92 -3.88
N TRP A 243 8.96 -5.76 -5.11
CA TRP A 243 8.84 -4.48 -5.80
C TRP A 243 7.61 -4.52 -6.70
N HIS A 244 6.75 -3.54 -6.54
CA HIS A 244 5.56 -3.35 -7.35
C HIS A 244 5.38 -1.86 -7.58
N HIS A 245 5.48 -1.44 -8.82
CA HIS A 245 5.33 -0.05 -9.23
C HIS A 245 4.08 0.07 -10.10
N ILE A 246 3.11 0.84 -9.63
CA ILE A 246 1.85 1.10 -10.33
C ILE A 246 1.91 2.49 -10.92
N HIS A 247 1.64 2.59 -12.22
CA HIS A 247 1.41 3.82 -12.94
C HIS A 247 -0.09 4.01 -13.13
N GLU A 248 -0.61 5.14 -12.66
CA GLU A 248 -2.01 5.52 -12.82
C GLU A 248 -2.10 6.85 -13.55
N PHE A 249 -3.09 6.98 -14.43
CA PHE A 249 -3.29 8.14 -15.29
C PHE A 249 -4.73 8.62 -15.11
N TYR A 250 -4.91 9.94 -14.92
CA TYR A 250 -6.21 10.57 -14.71
C TYR A 250 -6.30 11.85 -15.51
N GLU A 251 -7.41 12.05 -16.21
CA GLU A 251 -7.72 13.34 -16.85
C GLU A 251 -7.97 14.41 -15.77
N SER A 252 -7.34 15.56 -15.89
CA SER A 252 -7.54 16.69 -14.98
C SER A 252 -7.15 18.00 -15.64
N LYS A 253 -8.03 18.98 -15.53
CA LYS A 253 -7.79 20.37 -15.97
C LYS A 253 -7.21 20.49 -17.39
N GLY A 254 -7.76 19.71 -18.36
CA GLY A 254 -7.31 19.73 -19.74
C GLY A 254 -5.95 19.07 -20.02
N GLY A 255 -5.45 18.29 -19.08
CA GLY A 255 -4.24 17.50 -19.20
C GLY A 255 -4.36 16.20 -18.44
N THR A 256 -3.23 15.58 -18.13
CA THR A 256 -3.14 14.29 -17.46
C THR A 256 -2.36 14.39 -16.15
N VAL A 257 -2.91 13.85 -15.09
CA VAL A 257 -2.17 13.55 -13.84
C VAL A 257 -1.58 12.16 -13.95
N ILE A 258 -0.28 12.07 -13.79
CA ILE A 258 0.50 10.82 -13.68
C ILE A 258 0.74 10.60 -12.20
N ARG A 259 0.28 9.45 -11.67
CA ARG A 259 0.54 9.02 -10.29
C ARG A 259 1.38 7.75 -10.32
N ASP A 260 2.56 7.81 -9.74
CA ASP A 260 3.42 6.66 -9.51
C ASP A 260 3.28 6.18 -8.06
N ASN A 261 2.98 4.90 -7.87
CA ASN A 261 2.85 4.28 -6.56
C ASN A 261 3.80 3.08 -6.49
N VAL A 262 4.94 3.24 -5.82
CA VAL A 262 5.97 2.21 -5.65
C VAL A 262 5.86 1.60 -4.27
N ALA A 263 5.61 0.30 -4.21
CA ALA A 263 5.68 -0.50 -3.00
C ALA A 263 6.88 -1.44 -3.07
N TYR A 264 7.74 -1.44 -2.05
CA TYR A 264 8.95 -2.26 -2.05
C TYR A 264 9.32 -2.80 -0.67
N LYS A 265 10.06 -3.92 -0.67
CA LYS A 265 10.66 -4.53 0.53
C LYS A 265 12.13 -4.81 0.26
N LEU A 266 12.96 -4.45 1.21
CA LEU A 266 14.40 -4.69 1.12
C LEU A 266 14.75 -6.12 1.51
N PRO A 267 15.83 -6.70 0.94
CA PRO A 267 16.38 -7.95 1.43
C PRO A 267 17.03 -7.76 2.80
N GLY A 268 16.96 -8.77 3.64
CA GLY A 268 17.69 -8.80 4.90
C GLY A 268 16.84 -8.71 6.16
N TRP A 269 17.51 -8.71 7.30
CA TRP A 269 16.95 -8.63 8.65
C TRP A 269 16.57 -7.19 9.00
N VAL A 270 15.64 -7.04 9.94
CA VAL A 270 15.04 -5.75 10.33
C VAL A 270 16.04 -4.63 10.66
N PRO A 271 17.18 -4.85 11.33
CA PRO A 271 18.17 -3.79 11.50
C PRO A 271 18.74 -3.32 10.16
N GLY A 272 18.94 -4.24 9.20
CA GLY A 272 19.38 -3.93 7.85
C GLY A 272 18.30 -3.18 7.05
N ASP A 273 17.03 -3.56 7.22
CA ASP A 273 15.89 -2.89 6.55
C ASP A 273 15.73 -1.43 7.02
N ILE A 274 15.85 -1.15 8.32
CA ILE A 274 15.76 0.21 8.86
C ILE A 274 16.90 1.10 8.38
N LEU A 275 18.13 0.62 8.45
CA LEU A 275 19.31 1.36 8.01
C LEU A 275 19.36 1.53 6.49
N ALA A 276 19.09 0.45 5.75
CA ALA A 276 19.06 0.47 4.30
C ALA A 276 17.86 1.25 3.76
N HIS A 277 16.73 1.29 4.49
CA HIS A 277 15.55 2.03 4.04
C HIS A 277 15.83 3.52 3.86
N ALA A 278 16.47 4.18 4.84
CA ALA A 278 16.78 5.61 4.74
C ALA A 278 17.66 5.91 3.51
N TYR A 279 18.59 5.01 3.21
CA TYR A 279 19.48 5.11 2.07
C TYR A 279 18.75 4.88 0.73
N VAL A 280 18.02 3.77 0.64
CA VAL A 280 17.23 3.41 -0.55
C VAL A 280 16.14 4.44 -0.83
N LYS A 281 15.47 4.96 0.20
CA LYS A 281 14.48 6.04 0.07
C LYS A 281 15.10 7.27 -0.57
N LYS A 282 16.28 7.68 -0.13
CA LYS A 282 17.00 8.84 -0.70
C LYS A 282 17.37 8.63 -2.18
N ASP A 283 17.76 7.41 -2.55
CA ASP A 283 18.05 7.10 -3.95
C ASP A 283 16.78 7.09 -4.80
N LEU A 284 15.70 6.51 -4.32
CA LEU A 284 14.41 6.54 -5.00
C LEU A 284 13.90 7.98 -5.17
N GLU A 285 14.01 8.82 -4.15
CA GLU A 285 13.66 10.24 -4.25
C GLU A 285 14.45 10.95 -5.35
N LYS A 286 15.76 10.71 -5.46
CA LYS A 286 16.60 11.26 -6.55
C LYS A 286 16.15 10.77 -7.92
N ILE A 287 15.83 9.48 -8.04
CA ILE A 287 15.35 8.89 -9.30
C ILE A 287 14.03 9.55 -9.72
N PHE A 288 13.09 9.70 -8.80
CA PHE A 288 11.79 10.31 -9.11
C PHE A 288 11.84 11.82 -9.32
N ILE A 289 12.76 12.54 -8.66
CA ILE A 289 13.04 13.96 -8.98
C ILE A 289 13.55 14.08 -10.41
N PHE A 290 14.54 13.27 -10.81
CA PHE A 290 15.04 13.25 -12.18
C PHE A 290 13.94 12.92 -13.19
N ARG A 291 13.15 11.88 -12.93
CA ARG A 291 12.01 11.48 -13.75
C ARG A 291 11.03 12.63 -13.97
N ARG A 292 10.67 13.34 -12.88
CA ARG A 292 9.82 14.53 -12.94
C ARG A 292 10.38 15.59 -13.87
N GLN A 293 11.66 15.91 -13.75
CA GLN A 293 12.33 16.89 -14.60
C GLN A 293 12.36 16.48 -16.09
N GLN A 294 12.54 15.18 -16.38
CA GLN A 294 12.49 14.69 -17.76
C GLN A 294 11.07 14.77 -18.34
N ILE A 295 10.08 14.40 -17.57
CA ILE A 295 8.67 14.52 -17.97
C ILE A 295 8.31 15.99 -18.25
N GLU A 296 8.76 16.94 -17.41
CA GLU A 296 8.58 18.37 -17.64
C GLU A 296 9.20 18.82 -18.96
N LYS A 297 10.44 18.40 -19.27
CA LYS A 297 11.09 18.71 -20.52
C LYS A 297 10.35 18.15 -21.73
N LEU A 298 9.89 16.88 -21.64
CA LEU A 298 9.28 16.18 -22.76
C LEU A 298 7.84 16.67 -23.06
N PHE A 299 7.07 17.03 -22.05
CA PHE A 299 5.65 17.33 -22.22
C PHE A 299 5.26 18.78 -22.01
N ILE A 300 6.13 19.59 -21.38
CA ILE A 300 5.82 21.00 -21.07
C ILE A 300 6.70 21.95 -21.86
N GLN A 301 7.98 21.57 -22.09
CA GLN A 301 8.99 22.41 -22.74
C GLN A 301 9.19 22.11 -24.23
N GLU A 302 8.39 21.26 -24.88
CA GLU A 302 8.48 21.15 -26.33
C GLU A 302 8.26 22.54 -26.96
N PRO A 303 9.21 23.03 -27.77
CA PRO A 303 9.03 24.30 -28.44
C PRO A 303 7.81 24.17 -29.35
N LYS A 304 6.91 25.16 -29.30
CA LYS A 304 5.92 25.36 -30.34
C LYS A 304 6.67 25.29 -31.66
N SER A 305 6.52 24.18 -32.40
CA SER A 305 6.96 24.14 -33.79
C SER A 305 6.28 25.30 -34.49
N ASN A 306 7.06 26.31 -34.88
CA ASN A 306 6.62 27.37 -35.74
C ASN A 306 5.99 26.76 -36.98
N LEU A 307 4.67 26.97 -37.13
CA LEU A 307 4.03 26.95 -38.46
C LEU A 307 4.41 28.18 -39.21
#